data_80d119c4568fd4fd980274e9296ead9e
#
_entry.id   80d119c4568fd4fd980274e9296ead9e
#
_cell.length_a   1.000
_cell.length_b   1.000
_cell.length_c   1.000
_cell.angle_alpha   90.00
_cell.angle_beta   90.00
_cell.angle_gamma   90.00
#
_symmetry.space_group_name_H-M   'P 1'
#
loop_
_entity.id
_entity.type
_entity.pdbx_description
1 polymer ?
#
loop_
_entity_poly.entity_id
_entity_poly.type
_entity_poly.pdbx_seq_one_letter_code
_entity_poly.pdbx_strand_id
1 'polypeptide(L)'
;IAEANDTDYGLAAGLLSDSEARYQQFWLESRAGIVNWNKQLTGAASSAPFGGVGASGNHRASAYYAADYCAYPVASLETPNLVLPASLTPGVKMA
;
A
#
# COMPACT_ATOMS: atom_id res chain seq x y z
N ILE A 1 0.22 -22.71 -8.89
CA ILE A 1 0.54 -21.62 -7.96
C ILE A 1 2.02 -21.66 -7.59
N ALA A 2 2.57 -22.79 -7.15
CA ALA A 2 3.98 -22.90 -6.79
C ALA A 2 4.90 -22.44 -7.93
N GLU A 3 4.69 -22.89 -9.15
CA GLU A 3 5.44 -22.47 -10.34
C GLU A 3 5.26 -20.98 -10.65
N ALA A 4 4.04 -20.44 -10.48
CA ALA A 4 3.78 -19.01 -10.68
C ALA A 4 4.50 -18.13 -9.67
N ASN A 5 4.76 -18.64 -8.48
CA ASN A 5 5.48 -17.96 -7.41
C ASN A 5 7.00 -18.20 -7.41
N ASP A 6 7.49 -19.12 -8.24
CA ASP A 6 8.91 -19.47 -8.35
C ASP A 6 9.66 -18.45 -9.23
N THR A 7 9.68 -17.23 -8.74
CA THR A 7 10.32 -16.07 -9.40
C THR A 7 10.67 -14.99 -8.39
N ASP A 8 11.72 -14.23 -8.68
CA ASP A 8 12.08 -13.03 -7.91
C ASP A 8 11.14 -11.84 -8.18
N TYR A 9 10.36 -11.92 -9.24
CA TYR A 9 9.44 -10.87 -9.66
C TYR A 9 8.01 -11.13 -9.19
N GLY A 10 7.17 -10.11 -9.23
CA GLY A 10 5.78 -10.23 -8.81
C GLY A 10 4.98 -8.99 -9.20
N LEU A 11 5.00 -8.59 -10.48
CA LEU A 11 4.22 -7.44 -10.92
C LEU A 11 2.76 -7.82 -11.14
N ALA A 12 2.53 -8.78 -12.03
CA ALA A 12 1.19 -9.22 -12.38
C ALA A 12 1.13 -10.74 -12.56
N ALA A 13 0.05 -11.32 -12.09
CA ALA A 13 -0.32 -12.71 -12.30
C ALA A 13 -1.80 -12.80 -12.69
N GLY A 14 -2.21 -13.90 -13.29
CA GLY A 14 -3.60 -14.10 -13.64
C GLY A 14 -3.94 -15.56 -13.84
N LEU A 15 -5.20 -15.86 -13.64
CA LEU A 15 -5.77 -17.18 -13.84
C LEU A 15 -6.85 -17.15 -14.92
N LEU A 16 -6.76 -18.08 -15.87
CA LEU A 16 -7.84 -18.39 -16.80
C LEU A 16 -8.56 -19.65 -16.30
N SER A 17 -9.77 -19.51 -15.83
CA SER A 17 -10.54 -20.63 -15.26
C SER A 17 -12.01 -20.22 -15.11
N ASP A 18 -12.92 -21.17 -15.32
CA ASP A 18 -14.34 -21.01 -15.05
C ASP A 18 -14.70 -21.25 -13.56
N SER A 19 -13.70 -21.59 -12.74
CA SER A 19 -13.90 -21.90 -11.32
C SER A 19 -13.50 -20.71 -10.44
N GLU A 20 -14.50 -20.09 -9.82
CA GLU A 20 -14.30 -19.02 -8.83
C GLU A 20 -13.49 -19.52 -7.63
N ALA A 21 -13.74 -20.72 -7.15
CA ALA A 21 -13.00 -21.29 -6.03
C ALA A 21 -11.49 -21.41 -6.31
N ARG A 22 -11.12 -21.80 -7.54
CA ARG A 22 -9.71 -21.82 -7.97
C ARG A 22 -9.13 -20.40 -8.06
N TYR A 23 -9.91 -19.44 -8.50
CA TYR A 23 -9.46 -18.06 -8.53
C TYR A 23 -9.25 -17.51 -7.13
N GLN A 24 -10.15 -17.77 -6.18
CA GLN A 24 -9.98 -17.33 -4.79
C GLN A 24 -8.72 -17.92 -4.17
N GLN A 25 -8.45 -19.20 -4.40
CA GLN A 25 -7.20 -19.82 -3.96
C GLN A 25 -5.98 -19.15 -4.63
N PHE A 26 -6.03 -18.97 -5.94
CA PHE A 26 -4.96 -18.33 -6.71
C PHE A 26 -4.70 -16.90 -6.22
N TRP A 27 -5.75 -16.13 -5.96
CA TRP A 27 -5.66 -14.76 -5.45
C TRP A 27 -4.99 -14.69 -4.07
N LEU A 28 -5.33 -15.60 -3.18
CA LEU A 28 -4.75 -15.66 -1.83
C LEU A 28 -3.29 -16.10 -1.82
N GLU A 29 -2.89 -16.99 -2.72
CA GLU A 29 -1.59 -17.63 -2.68
C GLU A 29 -0.58 -17.01 -3.66
N SER A 30 -1.02 -16.19 -4.62
CA SER A 30 -0.13 -15.57 -5.61
C SER A 30 0.67 -14.42 -5.02
N ARG A 31 1.97 -14.39 -5.34
CA ARG A 31 2.90 -13.32 -5.01
C ARG A 31 2.98 -12.29 -6.14
N ALA A 32 1.94 -11.48 -6.30
CA ALA A 32 1.93 -10.41 -7.29
C ALA A 32 1.14 -9.19 -6.79
N GLY A 33 1.49 -8.02 -7.29
CA GLY A 33 0.79 -6.78 -6.98
C GLY A 33 -0.51 -6.60 -7.76
N ILE A 34 -0.67 -7.31 -8.88
CA ILE A 34 -1.89 -7.37 -9.67
C ILE A 34 -2.24 -8.83 -9.88
N VAL A 35 -3.45 -9.23 -9.53
CA VAL A 35 -3.95 -10.59 -9.75
C VAL A 35 -5.26 -10.52 -10.51
N ASN A 36 -5.26 -11.02 -11.73
CA ASN A 36 -6.40 -10.93 -12.63
C ASN A 36 -7.08 -12.29 -12.80
N TRP A 37 -8.40 -12.27 -13.00
CA TRP A 37 -9.19 -13.44 -13.36
C TRP A 37 -9.84 -13.26 -14.73
N ASN A 38 -9.56 -14.19 -15.65
CA ASN A 38 -10.08 -14.19 -17.01
C ASN A 38 -9.90 -12.84 -17.73
N LYS A 39 -8.81 -12.15 -17.42
CA LYS A 39 -8.41 -10.88 -18.02
C LYS A 39 -6.93 -10.93 -18.41
N GLN A 40 -6.57 -10.04 -19.30
CA GLN A 40 -5.18 -9.83 -19.70
C GLN A 40 -4.32 -9.37 -18.51
N LEU A 41 -3.02 -9.64 -18.60
CA LEU A 41 -2.04 -9.22 -17.58
C LEU A 41 -1.46 -7.83 -17.84
N THR A 42 -1.79 -7.22 -18.98
CA THR A 42 -1.31 -5.90 -19.38
C THR A 42 -2.34 -4.83 -19.05
N GLY A 43 -1.86 -3.64 -18.76
CA GLY A 43 -2.68 -2.49 -18.38
C GLY A 43 -2.95 -2.42 -16.89
N ALA A 44 -3.09 -1.19 -16.41
CA ALA A 44 -3.40 -0.88 -15.01
C ALA A 44 -4.42 0.26 -14.95
N ALA A 45 -5.32 0.20 -14.00
CA ALA A 45 -6.25 1.28 -13.74
C ALA A 45 -5.58 2.34 -12.86
N SER A 46 -5.68 3.62 -13.23
CA SER A 46 -5.16 4.73 -12.40
C SER A 46 -5.90 4.89 -11.06
N SER A 47 -7.10 4.34 -10.97
CA SER A 47 -7.93 4.31 -9.76
C SER A 47 -7.65 3.12 -8.83
N ALA A 48 -6.65 2.30 -9.14
CA ALA A 48 -6.26 1.14 -8.36
C ALA A 48 -4.76 1.20 -8.03
N PRO A 49 -4.28 0.45 -7.04
CA PRO A 49 -2.86 0.34 -6.78
C PRO A 49 -2.12 -0.23 -7.99
N PHE A 50 -0.94 0.29 -8.28
CA PHE A 50 -0.03 -0.26 -9.28
C PHE A 50 1.36 -0.41 -8.69
N GLY A 51 1.84 -1.61 -8.66
CA GLY A 51 3.18 -1.96 -8.18
C GLY A 51 3.27 -3.43 -7.88
N GLY A 52 4.47 -3.95 -7.86
CA GLY A 52 4.75 -5.36 -7.61
C GLY A 52 5.35 -5.63 -6.26
N VAL A 53 5.65 -6.88 -6.03
CA VAL A 53 6.41 -7.40 -4.89
C VAL A 53 7.74 -7.97 -5.36
N GLY A 54 8.65 -8.28 -4.45
CA GLY A 54 9.98 -8.77 -4.81
C GLY A 54 10.73 -7.77 -5.68
N ALA A 55 11.45 -8.24 -6.68
CA ALA A 55 12.23 -7.42 -7.60
C ALA A 55 11.37 -6.48 -8.50
N SER A 56 10.05 -6.70 -8.55
CA SER A 56 9.10 -5.83 -9.27
C SER A 56 8.58 -4.67 -8.44
N GLY A 57 9.00 -4.49 -7.20
CA GLY A 57 8.45 -3.46 -6.32
C GLY A 57 9.45 -2.90 -5.32
N ASN A 58 9.02 -1.84 -4.65
CA ASN A 58 9.77 -1.19 -3.57
C ASN A 58 8.93 -1.04 -2.29
N HIS A 59 7.93 -1.89 -2.12
CA HIS A 59 6.94 -1.87 -1.04
C HIS A 59 5.98 -0.67 -1.06
N ARG A 60 5.95 0.10 -2.15
CA ARG A 60 5.04 1.24 -2.31
C ARG A 60 4.32 1.15 -3.65
N ALA A 61 3.04 0.84 -3.60
CA ALA A 61 2.21 0.88 -4.79
C ALA A 61 2.09 2.32 -5.31
N SER A 62 2.10 2.48 -6.63
CA SER A 62 1.88 3.74 -7.33
C SER A 62 0.42 3.91 -7.76
N ALA A 63 0.16 4.71 -8.77
CA ALA A 63 -1.16 5.08 -9.27
C ALA A 63 -2.05 5.67 -8.18
N TYR A 64 -3.07 4.97 -7.70
CA TYR A 64 -3.97 5.47 -6.67
C TYR A 64 -3.25 5.99 -5.41
N TYR A 65 -2.17 5.34 -5.00
CA TYR A 65 -1.39 5.72 -3.81
C TYR A 65 -0.25 6.71 -4.08
N ALA A 66 -0.09 7.19 -5.32
CA ALA A 66 1.03 8.06 -5.66
C ALA A 66 1.05 9.37 -4.84
N ALA A 67 -0.12 9.92 -4.51
CA ALA A 67 -0.22 11.13 -3.70
C ALA A 67 0.31 10.92 -2.27
N ASP A 68 0.09 9.74 -1.70
CA ASP A 68 0.45 9.46 -0.30
C ASP A 68 1.96 9.42 -0.09
N TYR A 69 2.72 8.89 -1.05
CA TYR A 69 4.18 8.82 -0.91
C TYR A 69 4.93 10.00 -1.54
N CYS A 70 4.24 10.91 -2.22
CA CYS A 70 4.80 12.18 -2.67
C CYS A 70 4.88 13.22 -1.55
N ALA A 71 4.31 12.92 -0.37
CA ALA A 71 4.32 13.77 0.81
C ALA A 71 4.63 12.93 2.06
N TYR A 72 5.09 13.58 3.11
CA TYR A 72 5.15 12.94 4.43
C TYR A 72 4.16 13.60 5.38
N PRO A 73 3.53 12.84 6.28
CA PRO A 73 2.57 13.39 7.22
C PRO A 73 3.27 14.29 8.24
N VAL A 74 2.67 15.45 8.50
CA VAL A 74 3.13 16.38 9.52
C VAL A 74 1.99 16.58 10.52
N ALA A 75 2.27 16.38 11.80
CA ALA A 75 1.37 16.74 12.88
C ALA A 75 1.77 18.08 13.46
N SER A 76 0.82 18.97 13.71
CA SER A 76 1.06 20.20 14.44
C SER A 76 0.00 20.41 15.53
N LEU A 77 0.40 21.07 16.61
CA LEU A 77 -0.49 21.59 17.64
C LEU A 77 -0.35 23.10 17.58
N GLU A 78 -1.43 23.79 17.29
CA GLU A 78 -1.41 25.20 16.99
C GLU A 78 -2.33 26.00 17.91
N THR A 79 -1.85 27.15 18.34
CA THR A 79 -2.67 28.17 19.00
C THR A 79 -2.29 29.54 18.46
N PRO A 80 -3.27 30.40 18.14
CA PRO A 80 -3.01 31.72 17.59
C PRO A 80 -2.32 32.65 18.58
N ASN A 81 -2.42 32.39 19.86
CA ASN A 81 -1.85 33.22 20.92
C ASN A 81 -1.03 32.38 21.90
N LEU A 82 0.12 32.92 22.28
CA LEU A 82 0.90 32.34 23.37
C LEU A 82 0.20 32.66 24.71
N VAL A 83 -0.26 31.64 25.37
CA VAL A 83 -0.93 31.74 26.68
C VAL A 83 -0.20 30.85 27.68
N LEU A 84 0.11 31.41 28.84
CA LEU A 84 0.68 30.64 29.93
C LEU A 84 -0.36 29.65 30.43
N PRO A 85 0.03 28.38 30.69
CA PRO A 85 -0.88 27.39 31.26
C PRO A 85 -1.35 27.84 32.67
N ALA A 86 -2.61 27.56 32.97
CA ALA A 86 -3.16 27.88 34.30
C ALA A 86 -2.47 27.13 35.47
N SER A 87 -1.83 26.00 35.12
CA SER A 87 -1.00 25.24 36.08
C SER A 87 0.17 24.61 35.33
N LEU A 88 1.30 24.54 35.97
CA LEU A 88 2.49 23.85 35.44
C LEU A 88 2.47 22.38 35.87
N THR A 89 3.18 21.57 35.09
CA THR A 89 3.43 20.16 35.47
C THR A 89 4.11 20.11 36.84
N PRO A 90 3.73 19.20 37.75
CA PRO A 90 4.35 19.06 39.05
C PRO A 90 5.88 19.00 38.95
N GLY A 91 6.58 19.82 39.75
CA GLY A 91 8.03 19.91 39.74
C GLY A 91 8.62 21.00 38.83
N VAL A 92 7.82 21.61 37.96
CA VAL A 92 8.25 22.74 37.12
C VAL A 92 7.93 24.04 37.86
N LYS A 93 8.92 24.94 37.97
CA LYS A 93 8.74 26.29 38.52
C LYS A 93 9.09 27.31 37.45
N MET A 94 8.30 28.36 37.34
CA MET A 94 8.70 29.50 36.54
C MET A 94 9.77 30.31 37.32
N ALA A 95 10.79 30.69 36.57
CA ALA A 95 11.86 31.55 37.10
C ALA A 95 11.35 32.97 37.31
#